data_7b965fe34d25ca0217c6e03a3785a844
#
_entry.id   7b965fe34d25ca0217c6e03a3785a844
#
_cell.length_a   1.000
_cell.length_b   1.000
_cell.length_c   1.000
_cell.angle_alpha   90.00
_cell.angle_beta   90.00
_cell.angle_gamma   90.00
#
_symmetry.space_group_name_H-M   'P 1'
#
loop_
_entity.id
_entity.type
_entity.pdbx_description
1 polymer ?
#
loop_
_entity_poly.entity_id
_entity_poly.type
_entity_poly.pdbx_seq_one_letter_code
_entity_poly.pdbx_strand_id
1 'polypeptide(L)'
;MKRILTYAAISMLSLSFAACKKDNGGNDKPQEPATASFYNPVFSKWNFADPTVWEGDDGKYYATGTHLKDLMYSSDLVNWEWQSAAITQSTRDEINAYYTDFYAPDVVKIAGKRLMYVCCINPGKNSAVGLFAENESKPGVFDFVKYLNTTDFGGPSDSSDPEVVADGNGKVWLFYGSNAGIWRGELTADGMDIKEGTSFVMVAGTKAVSGGSRTKVYEGCYLYQKDGWWYLFASSGHYNQNNYSLVCGRSKTVDGVFTDRNGNAMTDALADKILYSDEGDYFWGPGHCGEIFTDNQGNDFIFYHCHNSSNPGSASYTPRFLMLQRIFWDNDGWPYFKNGKPVYKETKPVLK
;
A
#
# COMPACT_ATOMS: atom_id res chain seq x y z
N MET A 1 7.29 18.53 -56.95
CA MET A 1 7.61 17.57 -58.03
C MET A 1 8.64 16.57 -57.55
N LYS A 2 8.42 15.27 -57.92
CA LYS A 2 9.25 14.06 -57.71
C LYS A 2 9.09 13.41 -56.31
N ARG A 3 8.33 12.41 -56.20
CA ARG A 3 8.14 11.03 -56.72
C ARG A 3 8.70 10.02 -55.74
N ILE A 4 7.79 9.25 -55.24
CA ILE A 4 7.75 7.96 -54.53
C ILE A 4 8.61 6.91 -55.24
N LEU A 5 9.29 6.05 -54.46
CA LEU A 5 9.64 4.70 -54.88
C LEU A 5 9.54 3.71 -53.72
N THR A 6 8.58 2.84 -53.87
CA THR A 6 8.29 1.64 -53.10
C THR A 6 9.20 0.50 -53.55
N TYR A 7 9.80 -0.26 -52.67
CA TYR A 7 10.35 -1.59 -52.97
C TYR A 7 9.66 -2.64 -52.12
N ALA A 8 8.93 -3.52 -52.83
CA ALA A 8 8.40 -4.78 -52.31
C ALA A 8 9.47 -5.85 -52.51
N ALA A 9 9.79 -6.61 -51.47
CA ALA A 9 10.62 -7.80 -51.56
C ALA A 9 9.69 -9.04 -51.38
N ILE A 10 9.65 -9.83 -52.41
CA ILE A 10 9.01 -11.14 -52.51
C ILE A 10 10.03 -12.17 -52.00
N SER A 11 9.70 -12.96 -50.95
CA SER A 11 10.47 -14.13 -50.58
C SER A 11 9.66 -15.41 -50.88
N MET A 12 10.28 -16.29 -51.62
CA MET A 12 9.75 -17.57 -52.10
C MET A 12 9.53 -18.59 -50.98
N LEU A 13 8.40 -19.25 -51.05
CA LEU A 13 8.04 -20.44 -50.31
C LEU A 13 8.73 -21.67 -50.91
N SER A 14 9.53 -22.41 -50.13
CA SER A 14 9.97 -23.76 -50.47
C SER A 14 9.11 -24.78 -49.72
N LEU A 15 8.28 -25.52 -50.42
CA LEU A 15 7.57 -26.69 -49.94
C LEU A 15 8.54 -27.89 -49.85
N SER A 16 8.68 -28.45 -48.65
CA SER A 16 9.22 -29.78 -48.46
C SER A 16 8.13 -30.70 -47.94
N PHE A 17 7.81 -31.71 -48.74
CA PHE A 17 6.93 -32.84 -48.35
C PHE A 17 7.67 -33.74 -47.37
N ALA A 18 7.12 -34.00 -46.21
CA ALA A 18 7.53 -35.08 -45.34
C ALA A 18 6.32 -35.94 -44.97
N ALA A 19 6.54 -37.24 -45.02
CA ALA A 19 5.55 -38.31 -45.02
C ALA A 19 4.77 -38.43 -43.71
N CYS A 20 3.49 -38.79 -43.81
CA CYS A 20 2.62 -39.18 -42.75
C CYS A 20 3.14 -40.39 -41.94
N LYS A 21 3.33 -40.23 -40.66
CA LYS A 21 3.18 -41.29 -39.66
C LYS A 21 1.87 -41.03 -38.89
N LYS A 22 1.02 -42.05 -38.87
CA LYS A 22 -0.17 -42.10 -38.00
C LYS A 22 0.31 -42.15 -36.56
N ASP A 23 -0.06 -41.16 -35.77
CA ASP A 23 0.01 -41.23 -34.33
C ASP A 23 -1.40 -41.08 -33.73
N ASN A 24 -1.64 -41.92 -32.74
CA ASN A 24 -2.90 -42.05 -32.02
C ASN A 24 -3.22 -40.76 -31.27
N GLY A 25 -4.47 -40.32 -31.35
CA GLY A 25 -4.97 -39.13 -30.69
C GLY A 25 -4.87 -39.21 -29.17
N GLY A 26 -3.92 -38.45 -28.62
CA GLY A 26 -3.95 -37.93 -27.28
C GLY A 26 -4.28 -36.46 -27.38
N ASN A 27 -5.38 -36.01 -26.78
CA ASN A 27 -5.72 -34.61 -26.59
C ASN A 27 -4.78 -34.04 -25.53
N ASP A 28 -3.52 -33.79 -25.87
CA ASP A 28 -2.64 -32.97 -25.06
C ASP A 28 -3.03 -31.52 -25.29
N LYS A 29 -4.00 -31.05 -24.48
CA LYS A 29 -4.09 -29.58 -24.23
C LYS A 29 -2.71 -29.13 -23.70
N PRO A 30 -2.17 -28.02 -24.16
CA PRO A 30 -0.99 -27.45 -23.55
C PRO A 30 -1.27 -27.34 -22.03
N GLN A 31 -0.51 -28.06 -21.24
CA GLN A 31 -0.59 -27.96 -19.79
C GLN A 31 -0.07 -26.56 -19.46
N GLU A 32 -0.95 -25.65 -19.03
CA GLU A 32 -0.50 -24.35 -18.50
C GLU A 32 0.59 -24.63 -17.45
N PRO A 33 1.72 -23.91 -17.49
CA PRO A 33 2.76 -24.11 -16.49
C PRO A 33 2.13 -23.95 -15.12
N ALA A 34 2.31 -24.96 -14.27
CA ALA A 34 1.80 -24.95 -12.92
C ALA A 34 2.28 -23.65 -12.24
N THR A 35 1.37 -22.72 -12.01
CA THR A 35 1.69 -21.45 -11.36
C THR A 35 2.22 -21.74 -9.96
N ALA A 36 3.44 -21.29 -9.68
CA ALA A 36 4.06 -21.44 -8.37
C ALA A 36 3.17 -20.79 -7.31
N SER A 37 3.08 -21.40 -6.14
CA SER A 37 2.31 -20.87 -5.01
C SER A 37 3.25 -20.39 -3.90
N PHE A 38 2.77 -19.47 -3.08
CA PHE A 38 3.41 -19.08 -1.83
C PHE A 38 2.44 -19.20 -0.66
N TYR A 39 2.97 -19.02 0.56
CA TYR A 39 2.21 -19.13 1.79
C TYR A 39 2.33 -17.83 2.60
N ASN A 40 1.21 -17.40 3.15
CA ASN A 40 1.14 -16.28 4.08
C ASN A 40 1.33 -16.75 5.53
N PRO A 41 1.91 -15.90 6.38
CA PRO A 41 2.49 -14.57 6.10
C PRO A 41 3.77 -14.71 5.25
N VAL A 42 4.02 -13.75 4.34
CA VAL A 42 5.29 -13.69 3.58
C VAL A 42 6.46 -13.30 4.48
N PHE A 43 6.17 -12.69 5.64
CA PHE A 43 7.13 -12.47 6.69
C PHE A 43 6.49 -12.56 8.08
N SER A 44 7.08 -13.36 8.99
CA SER A 44 6.53 -13.63 10.34
C SER A 44 7.59 -13.90 11.40
N LYS A 45 8.86 -13.56 11.15
CA LYS A 45 9.92 -13.80 12.14
C LYS A 45 9.80 -12.89 13.36
N TRP A 46 9.26 -11.68 13.18
CA TRP A 46 8.92 -10.71 14.22
C TRP A 46 7.76 -9.84 13.77
N ASN A 47 7.35 -8.89 14.59
CA ASN A 47 6.29 -7.95 14.26
C ASN A 47 6.68 -7.07 13.06
N PHE A 48 5.83 -7.03 12.05
CA PHE A 48 5.99 -6.19 10.87
C PHE A 48 4.66 -5.48 10.58
N ALA A 49 4.38 -4.47 11.37
CA ALA A 49 3.12 -3.73 11.33
C ALA A 49 3.21 -2.54 10.38
N ASP A 50 2.06 -2.15 9.83
CA ASP A 50 1.88 -0.93 9.05
C ASP A 50 2.91 -0.83 7.90
N PRO A 51 2.90 -1.83 6.98
CA PRO A 51 3.94 -1.96 5.97
C PRO A 51 3.82 -0.91 4.87
N THR A 52 4.96 -0.36 4.44
CA THR A 52 5.15 0.23 3.11
C THR A 52 6.11 -0.63 2.31
N VAL A 53 5.83 -0.80 1.02
CA VAL A 53 6.63 -1.63 0.11
C VAL A 53 6.87 -0.86 -1.19
N TRP A 54 8.10 -0.81 -1.67
CA TRP A 54 8.43 -0.09 -2.91
C TRP A 54 9.46 -0.83 -3.77
N GLU A 55 9.48 -0.53 -5.06
CA GLU A 55 10.52 -0.99 -5.96
C GLU A 55 11.69 -0.01 -5.93
N GLY A 56 12.89 -0.53 -5.66
CA GLY A 56 14.14 0.22 -5.69
C GLY A 56 14.65 0.44 -7.11
N ASP A 57 15.57 1.40 -7.27
CA ASP A 57 16.19 1.67 -8.58
C ASP A 57 17.16 0.56 -9.01
N ASP A 58 17.49 -0.36 -8.11
CA ASP A 58 18.27 -1.57 -8.35
C ASP A 58 17.42 -2.79 -8.78
N GLY A 59 16.11 -2.60 -8.95
CA GLY A 59 15.16 -3.65 -9.36
C GLY A 59 14.78 -4.63 -8.24
N LYS A 60 15.17 -4.36 -7.00
CA LYS A 60 14.67 -5.09 -5.84
C LYS A 60 13.45 -4.39 -5.25
N TYR A 61 12.68 -5.16 -4.51
CA TYR A 61 11.62 -4.63 -3.66
C TYR A 61 12.13 -4.44 -2.24
N TYR A 62 11.74 -3.35 -1.63
CA TYR A 62 12.07 -3.01 -0.25
C TYR A 62 10.80 -2.88 0.57
N ALA A 63 10.89 -3.15 1.87
CA ALA A 63 9.80 -2.96 2.80
C ALA A 63 10.30 -2.46 4.15
N THR A 64 9.54 -1.58 4.77
CA THR A 64 9.69 -1.20 6.18
C THR A 64 8.31 -1.04 6.81
N GLY A 65 8.26 -0.84 8.10
CA GLY A 65 7.02 -0.66 8.85
C GLY A 65 7.23 0.17 10.10
N THR A 66 6.23 0.16 10.96
CA THR A 66 6.25 0.84 12.26
C THR A 66 7.54 0.57 13.02
N HIS A 67 8.09 1.61 13.67
CA HIS A 67 9.37 1.71 14.37
C HIS A 67 10.61 1.89 13.48
N LEU A 68 10.55 1.69 12.15
CA LEU A 68 11.64 1.85 11.19
C LEU A 68 12.93 1.07 11.54
N LYS A 69 12.78 -0.02 12.30
CA LYS A 69 13.91 -0.86 12.75
C LYS A 69 14.32 -1.88 11.71
N ASP A 70 13.42 -2.18 10.78
CA ASP A 70 13.55 -3.26 9.83
C ASP A 70 13.39 -2.72 8.41
N LEU A 71 14.48 -2.70 7.66
CA LEU A 71 14.51 -2.58 6.22
C LEU A 71 14.69 -3.98 5.65
N MET A 72 13.67 -4.46 4.98
CA MET A 72 13.66 -5.74 4.30
C MET A 72 13.86 -5.54 2.81
N TYR A 73 14.42 -6.53 2.12
CA TYR A 73 14.44 -6.57 0.66
C TYR A 73 13.98 -7.93 0.12
N SER A 74 13.47 -7.92 -1.12
CA SER A 74 13.03 -9.11 -1.84
C SER A 74 13.28 -8.93 -3.34
N SER A 75 13.50 -10.04 -4.04
CA SER A 75 13.54 -10.07 -5.51
C SER A 75 12.23 -10.56 -6.13
N ASP A 76 11.25 -10.98 -5.30
CA ASP A 76 10.08 -11.69 -5.79
C ASP A 76 8.77 -11.39 -5.01
N LEU A 77 8.79 -10.38 -4.12
CA LEU A 77 7.69 -9.95 -3.24
C LEU A 77 7.25 -10.99 -2.19
N VAL A 78 7.80 -12.19 -2.23
CA VAL A 78 7.40 -13.33 -1.39
C VAL A 78 8.48 -13.69 -0.37
N ASN A 79 9.74 -13.72 -0.81
CA ASN A 79 10.86 -14.08 0.02
C ASN A 79 11.60 -12.82 0.47
N TRP A 80 11.54 -12.54 1.77
CA TRP A 80 12.07 -11.31 2.36
C TRP A 80 13.29 -11.57 3.23
N GLU A 81 14.33 -10.77 3.05
CA GLU A 81 15.55 -10.78 3.82
C GLU A 81 15.75 -9.45 4.54
N TRP A 82 16.25 -9.51 5.77
CA TRP A 82 16.59 -8.30 6.51
C TRP A 82 17.91 -7.70 6.02
N GLN A 83 17.96 -6.40 5.83
CA GLN A 83 19.13 -5.65 5.40
C GLN A 83 19.73 -4.82 6.54
N SER A 84 18.93 -3.93 7.12
CA SER A 84 19.37 -2.95 8.13
C SER A 84 18.14 -2.34 8.84
N ALA A 85 18.33 -1.24 9.56
CA ALA A 85 17.24 -0.33 9.88
C ALA A 85 16.93 0.60 8.69
N ALA A 86 15.69 1.07 8.56
CA ALA A 86 15.27 1.98 7.49
C ALA A 86 15.80 3.41 7.68
N ILE A 87 16.20 3.78 8.90
CA ILE A 87 16.90 5.04 9.22
C ILE A 87 18.18 4.76 9.99
N THR A 88 19.18 5.62 9.84
CA THR A 88 20.44 5.48 10.58
C THR A 88 20.25 5.77 12.07
N GLN A 89 21.18 5.28 12.91
CA GLN A 89 21.16 5.58 14.34
C GLN A 89 21.33 7.10 14.59
N SER A 90 22.16 7.78 13.81
CA SER A 90 22.32 9.24 13.92
C SER A 90 21.02 9.99 13.61
N THR A 91 20.31 9.58 12.55
CA THR A 91 19.00 10.14 12.22
C THR A 91 17.99 9.88 13.34
N ARG A 92 17.99 8.67 13.91
CA ARG A 92 17.12 8.32 15.05
C ARG A 92 17.42 9.19 16.28
N ASP A 93 18.69 9.39 16.61
CA ASP A 93 19.11 10.18 17.77
C ASP A 93 18.75 11.65 17.61
N GLU A 94 18.87 12.21 16.40
CA GLU A 94 18.45 13.57 16.08
C GLU A 94 16.95 13.78 16.35
N ILE A 95 16.12 12.85 15.90
CA ILE A 95 14.67 12.94 16.03
C ILE A 95 14.23 12.65 17.47
N ASN A 96 14.87 11.68 18.15
CA ASN A 96 14.55 11.27 19.53
C ASN A 96 14.68 12.40 20.55
N ALA A 97 15.32 13.51 20.19
CA ALA A 97 15.29 14.71 21.01
C ALA A 97 13.84 15.27 21.17
N TYR A 98 12.94 14.98 20.24
CA TYR A 98 11.57 15.49 20.18
C TYR A 98 10.51 14.40 20.15
N TYR A 99 10.76 13.29 19.43
CA TYR A 99 9.82 12.18 19.20
C TYR A 99 10.51 10.86 19.49
N THR A 100 9.79 9.97 20.16
CA THR A 100 10.37 8.72 20.68
C THR A 100 10.04 7.51 19.84
N ASP A 101 9.06 7.62 18.94
CA ASP A 101 8.63 6.50 18.10
C ASP A 101 8.11 6.93 16.72
N PHE A 102 8.06 5.98 15.80
CA PHE A 102 7.75 6.14 14.39
C PHE A 102 6.70 5.12 13.99
N TYR A 103 5.57 5.58 13.44
CA TYR A 103 4.49 4.69 13.02
C TYR A 103 4.13 4.92 11.56
N ALA A 104 3.70 3.82 10.91
CA ALA A 104 3.10 3.80 9.60
C ALA A 104 3.83 4.67 8.56
N PRO A 105 5.00 4.25 8.10
CA PRO A 105 5.71 4.93 7.04
C PRO A 105 4.99 4.74 5.70
N ASP A 106 5.06 5.76 4.84
CA ASP A 106 4.77 5.68 3.42
C ASP A 106 6.00 6.08 2.61
N VAL A 107 6.34 5.31 1.57
CA VAL A 107 7.50 5.57 0.70
C VAL A 107 7.04 5.75 -0.74
N VAL A 108 7.29 6.95 -1.28
CA VAL A 108 6.86 7.32 -2.62
C VAL A 108 7.99 7.98 -3.41
N LYS A 109 8.00 7.85 -4.74
CA LYS A 109 8.95 8.54 -5.63
C LYS A 109 8.29 9.77 -6.25
N ILE A 110 8.76 10.98 -5.88
CA ILE A 110 8.24 12.27 -6.35
C ILE A 110 9.38 13.08 -6.95
N ALA A 111 9.17 13.63 -8.15
CA ALA A 111 10.15 14.44 -8.87
C ALA A 111 11.56 13.80 -8.92
N GLY A 112 11.61 12.47 -9.06
CA GLY A 112 12.85 11.70 -9.14
C GLY A 112 13.50 11.37 -7.79
N LYS A 113 12.98 11.88 -6.68
CA LYS A 113 13.45 11.59 -5.31
C LYS A 113 12.54 10.56 -4.66
N ARG A 114 13.12 9.60 -3.92
CA ARG A 114 12.34 8.71 -3.05
C ARG A 114 12.26 9.35 -1.67
N LEU A 115 11.03 9.61 -1.24
CA LEU A 115 10.69 10.25 0.01
C LEU A 115 9.93 9.27 0.88
N MET A 116 10.11 9.39 2.21
CA MET A 116 9.35 8.63 3.19
C MET A 116 8.68 9.63 4.14
N TYR A 117 7.37 9.44 4.33
CA TYR A 117 6.57 10.18 5.29
C TYR A 117 6.20 9.26 6.44
N VAL A 118 6.32 9.74 7.66
CA VAL A 118 6.18 8.90 8.86
C VAL A 118 5.44 9.64 9.94
N CYS A 119 4.53 9.00 10.63
CA CYS A 119 3.99 9.53 11.88
C CYS A 119 5.07 9.47 12.98
N CYS A 120 5.56 10.62 13.39
CA CYS A 120 6.48 10.77 14.52
C CYS A 120 5.69 11.07 15.78
N ILE A 121 5.82 10.22 16.82
CA ILE A 121 5.03 10.30 18.05
C ILE A 121 5.91 10.58 19.27
N ASN A 122 5.42 11.51 20.09
CA ASN A 122 5.87 11.67 21.47
C ASN A 122 4.69 11.33 22.39
N PRO A 123 4.73 10.19 23.11
CA PRO A 123 3.63 9.76 23.95
C PRO A 123 3.16 10.86 24.91
N GLY A 124 1.84 11.13 24.90
CA GLY A 124 1.22 12.18 25.72
C GLY A 124 1.43 13.62 25.20
N LYS A 125 1.99 13.79 24.01
CA LYS A 125 2.14 15.05 23.28
C LYS A 125 1.56 14.96 21.87
N ASN A 126 1.83 15.97 21.05
CA ASN A 126 1.39 15.98 19.65
C ASN A 126 2.20 15.00 18.80
N SER A 127 1.60 14.49 17.74
CA SER A 127 2.30 13.83 16.65
C SER A 127 2.63 14.83 15.53
N ALA A 128 3.57 14.46 14.65
CA ALA A 128 3.91 15.22 13.45
C ALA A 128 4.17 14.25 12.28
N VAL A 129 3.94 14.70 11.06
CA VAL A 129 4.42 14.01 9.87
C VAL A 129 5.90 14.34 9.67
N GLY A 130 6.78 13.37 9.87
CA GLY A 130 8.20 13.49 9.54
C GLY A 130 8.42 13.20 8.06
N LEU A 131 9.19 14.05 7.40
CA LEU A 131 9.65 13.87 6.03
C LEU A 131 11.11 13.41 6.04
N PHE A 132 11.39 12.35 5.29
CA PHE A 132 12.71 11.76 5.11
C PHE A 132 13.01 11.62 3.62
N ALA A 133 14.27 11.65 3.23
CA ALA A 133 14.72 11.40 1.88
C ALA A 133 15.67 10.19 1.84
N GLU A 134 15.55 9.39 0.78
CA GLU A 134 16.45 8.23 0.61
C GLU A 134 17.90 8.69 0.50
N ASN A 135 18.79 8.01 1.20
CA ASN A 135 20.22 8.25 1.18
C ASN A 135 20.84 7.74 -0.14
N GLU A 136 21.48 8.64 -0.90
CA GLU A 136 22.04 8.32 -2.23
C GLU A 136 23.08 7.17 -2.20
N SER A 137 23.73 6.96 -1.05
CA SER A 137 24.78 5.93 -0.89
C SER A 137 24.28 4.64 -0.28
N LYS A 138 23.03 4.60 0.20
CA LYS A 138 22.46 3.47 0.93
C LYS A 138 21.01 3.24 0.52
N PRO A 139 20.76 2.50 -0.58
CA PRO A 139 19.40 2.23 -1.05
C PRO A 139 18.50 1.67 0.06
N GLY A 140 17.30 2.22 0.17
CA GLY A 140 16.31 1.88 1.17
C GLY A 140 16.51 2.50 2.55
N VAL A 141 17.64 3.17 2.81
CA VAL A 141 17.89 3.90 4.08
C VAL A 141 17.55 5.38 3.89
N PHE A 142 16.89 5.97 4.86
CA PHE A 142 16.40 7.34 4.79
C PHE A 142 17.03 8.24 5.85
N ASP A 143 17.29 9.48 5.46
CA ASP A 143 17.77 10.55 6.34
C ASP A 143 16.64 11.55 6.60
N PHE A 144 16.57 12.06 7.83
CA PHE A 144 15.56 13.05 8.21
C PHE A 144 15.77 14.36 7.46
N VAL A 145 14.67 14.98 7.03
CA VAL A 145 14.68 16.29 6.37
C VAL A 145 14.03 17.35 7.25
N LYS A 146 12.76 17.14 7.62
CA LYS A 146 11.98 18.08 8.46
C LYS A 146 10.66 17.48 8.93
N TYR A 147 9.94 18.22 9.76
CA TYR A 147 8.53 17.96 10.06
C TYR A 147 7.62 18.82 9.18
N LEU A 148 6.47 18.26 8.78
CA LEU A 148 5.40 19.00 8.11
C LEU A 148 4.35 19.40 9.17
N ASN A 149 4.17 20.71 9.37
CA ASN A 149 3.25 21.26 10.37
C ASN A 149 1.83 21.37 9.80
N THR A 150 1.11 20.27 9.71
CA THR A 150 -0.23 20.22 9.13
C THR A 150 -1.25 21.10 9.86
N THR A 151 -1.08 21.31 11.17
CA THR A 151 -1.96 22.16 11.99
C THR A 151 -1.93 23.63 11.61
N ASP A 152 -0.83 24.12 11.06
CA ASP A 152 -0.72 25.49 10.58
C ASP A 152 -1.61 25.77 9.35
N PHE A 153 -2.09 24.70 8.72
CA PHE A 153 -2.96 24.72 7.54
C PHE A 153 -4.36 24.15 7.82
N GLY A 154 -4.76 24.11 9.10
CA GLY A 154 -6.10 23.64 9.50
C GLY A 154 -6.28 22.13 9.55
N GLY A 155 -5.21 21.36 9.45
CA GLY A 155 -5.23 19.91 9.67
C GLY A 155 -5.35 19.55 11.16
N PRO A 156 -5.82 18.31 11.48
CA PRO A 156 -5.82 17.81 12.84
C PRO A 156 -4.41 17.59 13.37
N SER A 157 -4.27 17.59 14.70
CA SER A 157 -3.00 17.29 15.37
C SER A 157 -2.66 15.78 15.40
N ASP A 158 -3.58 14.93 14.98
CA ASP A 158 -3.37 13.48 14.80
C ASP A 158 -2.74 13.23 13.44
N SER A 159 -1.42 13.14 13.40
CA SER A 159 -0.62 12.96 12.18
C SER A 159 -0.36 11.48 11.86
N SER A 160 -1.25 10.58 12.30
CA SER A 160 -1.13 9.13 12.07
C SER A 160 -1.25 8.78 10.59
N ASP A 161 -0.55 7.73 10.20
CA ASP A 161 -0.71 7.00 8.95
C ASP A 161 -0.67 7.90 7.71
N PRO A 162 0.43 8.67 7.51
CA PRO A 162 0.57 9.49 6.31
C PRO A 162 0.69 8.61 5.06
N GLU A 163 0.05 9.05 3.99
CA GLU A 163 0.10 8.50 2.64
C GLU A 163 0.25 9.64 1.65
N VAL A 164 1.16 9.55 0.70
CA VAL A 164 1.40 10.61 -0.28
C VAL A 164 1.32 10.11 -1.71
N VAL A 165 0.53 10.79 -2.52
CA VAL A 165 0.35 10.44 -3.93
C VAL A 165 0.58 11.63 -4.85
N ALA A 166 1.18 11.38 -6.02
CA ALA A 166 1.18 12.31 -7.14
C ALA A 166 0.01 11.98 -8.08
N ASP A 167 -0.80 12.98 -8.45
CA ASP A 167 -2.02 12.77 -9.25
C ASP A 167 -1.78 12.63 -10.77
N GLY A 168 -0.51 12.66 -11.19
CA GLY A 168 -0.14 12.62 -12.61
C GLY A 168 -0.32 13.96 -13.35
N ASN A 169 -0.94 14.97 -12.72
CA ASN A 169 -1.17 16.32 -13.28
C ASN A 169 -0.25 17.37 -12.64
N GLY A 170 0.76 16.93 -11.90
CA GLY A 170 1.76 17.77 -11.24
C GLY A 170 1.37 18.22 -9.84
N LYS A 171 0.28 17.71 -9.28
CA LYS A 171 -0.07 17.92 -7.88
C LYS A 171 0.32 16.72 -7.04
N VAL A 172 0.71 17.00 -5.81
CA VAL A 172 1.08 16.03 -4.79
C VAL A 172 0.16 16.23 -3.59
N TRP A 173 -0.37 15.13 -3.06
CA TRP A 173 -1.37 15.15 -2.01
C TRP A 173 -0.91 14.31 -0.83
N LEU A 174 -1.01 14.88 0.36
CA LEU A 174 -0.83 14.19 1.64
C LEU A 174 -2.20 13.81 2.20
N PHE A 175 -2.37 12.54 2.50
CA PHE A 175 -3.47 12.00 3.31
C PHE A 175 -2.92 11.55 4.64
N TYR A 176 -3.65 11.72 5.72
CA TYR A 176 -3.22 11.25 7.05
C TYR A 176 -4.38 11.29 8.04
N GLY A 177 -4.22 10.62 9.16
CA GLY A 177 -5.13 10.67 10.29
C GLY A 177 -5.72 9.31 10.67
N SER A 178 -6.13 9.19 11.92
CA SER A 178 -6.77 8.02 12.51
C SER A 178 -7.99 8.44 13.33
N ASN A 179 -7.78 8.85 14.59
CA ASN A 179 -8.87 9.12 15.54
C ASN A 179 -9.79 10.28 15.13
N ALA A 180 -9.29 11.23 14.34
CA ALA A 180 -10.04 12.37 13.83
C ALA A 180 -10.54 12.18 12.39
N GLY A 181 -10.47 10.95 11.85
CA GLY A 181 -10.71 10.65 10.45
C GLY A 181 -9.47 10.90 9.57
N ILE A 182 -9.59 10.56 8.29
CA ILE A 182 -8.54 10.76 7.27
C ILE A 182 -8.73 12.14 6.63
N TRP A 183 -7.67 12.91 6.60
CA TRP A 183 -7.63 14.28 6.07
C TRP A 183 -6.69 14.34 4.87
N ARG A 184 -6.95 15.27 3.97
CA ARG A 184 -6.15 15.50 2.75
C ARG A 184 -5.78 16.97 2.63
N GLY A 185 -4.52 17.23 2.26
CA GLY A 185 -4.00 18.55 1.87
C GLY A 185 -3.02 18.47 0.72
N GLU A 186 -2.82 19.56 -0.02
CA GLU A 186 -1.88 19.60 -1.14
C GLU A 186 -0.47 19.93 -0.64
N LEU A 187 0.53 19.18 -1.12
CA LEU A 187 1.95 19.46 -0.95
C LEU A 187 2.49 20.26 -2.14
N THR A 188 3.69 20.77 -2.00
CA THR A 188 4.47 21.30 -3.14
C THR A 188 4.74 20.20 -4.16
N ALA A 189 4.95 20.56 -5.43
CA ALA A 189 5.10 19.60 -6.53
C ALA A 189 6.28 18.62 -6.37
N ASP A 190 7.27 18.96 -5.53
CA ASP A 190 8.40 18.09 -5.16
C ASP A 190 8.13 17.27 -3.88
N GLY A 191 6.95 17.39 -3.27
CA GLY A 191 6.57 16.70 -2.05
C GLY A 191 7.23 17.21 -0.77
N MET A 192 8.09 18.23 -0.87
CA MET A 192 8.97 18.61 0.24
C MET A 192 8.30 19.52 1.28
N ASP A 193 7.14 20.10 0.97
CA ASP A 193 6.44 21.03 1.87
C ASP A 193 4.93 21.01 1.69
N ILE A 194 4.20 21.57 2.66
CA ILE A 194 2.78 21.87 2.50
C ILE A 194 2.66 23.07 1.58
N LYS A 195 1.82 22.97 0.55
CA LYS A 195 1.63 24.04 -0.42
C LYS A 195 0.95 25.24 0.23
N GLU A 196 1.48 26.44 0.01
CA GLU A 196 0.90 27.69 0.49
C GLU A 196 -0.56 27.85 -0.02
N GLY A 197 -1.45 28.26 0.85
CA GLY A 197 -2.88 28.46 0.57
C GLY A 197 -3.70 27.16 0.54
N THR A 198 -3.10 25.98 0.78
CA THR A 198 -3.88 24.77 0.95
C THR A 198 -4.64 24.79 2.28
N SER A 199 -5.73 24.01 2.32
CA SER A 199 -6.43 23.71 3.57
C SER A 199 -6.68 22.21 3.64
N PHE A 200 -6.47 21.61 4.80
CA PHE A 200 -6.78 20.20 5.00
C PHE A 200 -8.29 20.00 5.14
N VAL A 201 -8.81 18.99 4.45
CA VAL A 201 -10.22 18.61 4.49
C VAL A 201 -10.36 17.14 4.84
N MET A 202 -11.36 16.78 5.65
CA MET A 202 -11.65 15.39 5.96
C MET A 202 -12.26 14.70 4.75
N VAL A 203 -11.72 13.53 4.38
CA VAL A 203 -12.15 12.73 3.23
C VAL A 203 -12.78 11.39 3.61
N ALA A 204 -12.47 10.89 4.82
CA ALA A 204 -13.10 9.70 5.40
C ALA A 204 -13.17 9.85 6.92
N GLY A 205 -14.20 9.28 7.55
CA GLY A 205 -14.49 9.46 8.96
C GLY A 205 -15.87 10.06 9.15
N THR A 206 -16.39 10.11 10.37
CA THR A 206 -17.74 10.67 10.57
C THR A 206 -17.66 12.07 11.13
N LYS A 207 -18.42 13.00 10.54
CA LYS A 207 -18.62 14.36 11.07
C LYS A 207 -19.29 14.39 12.45
N ALA A 208 -19.87 13.26 12.86
CA ALA A 208 -20.59 13.11 14.13
C ALA A 208 -19.81 12.23 15.10
N VAL A 209 -18.58 12.59 15.44
CA VAL A 209 -17.93 12.04 16.64
C VAL A 209 -18.33 12.91 17.83
N SER A 210 -19.62 12.90 18.18
CA SER A 210 -20.04 13.38 19.48
C SER A 210 -19.91 12.22 20.48
N GLY A 211 -19.03 12.33 21.46
CA GLY A 211 -19.02 11.48 22.62
C GLY A 211 -17.95 10.39 22.69
N GLY A 212 -16.80 10.51 22.05
CA GLY A 212 -15.62 9.72 22.39
C GLY A 212 -15.70 8.22 22.05
N SER A 213 -16.67 7.77 21.29
CA SER A 213 -16.76 6.37 20.84
C SER A 213 -15.97 6.21 19.54
N ARG A 214 -14.84 5.51 19.59
CA ARG A 214 -13.97 5.13 18.47
C ARG A 214 -14.60 4.12 17.50
N THR A 215 -15.91 3.99 17.43
CA THR A 215 -16.59 2.94 16.66
C THR A 215 -16.72 3.23 15.19
N LYS A 216 -16.26 4.40 14.71
CA LYS A 216 -16.34 4.80 13.28
C LYS A 216 -15.04 5.44 12.82
N VAL A 217 -13.91 4.83 13.13
CA VAL A 217 -12.58 5.31 12.79
C VAL A 217 -12.13 4.67 11.50
N TYR A 218 -11.59 5.47 10.62
CA TYR A 218 -10.76 5.03 9.51
C TYR A 218 -9.32 5.42 9.79
N GLU A 219 -8.39 4.52 9.51
CA GLU A 219 -6.95 4.75 9.57
C GLU A 219 -6.25 3.95 8.48
N GLY A 220 -4.90 4.06 8.37
CA GLY A 220 -4.11 3.27 7.45
C GLY A 220 -4.60 3.45 6.02
N CYS A 221 -4.69 4.71 5.56
CA CYS A 221 -5.13 5.00 4.20
C CYS A 221 -4.06 4.66 3.18
N TYR A 222 -4.52 4.18 2.02
CA TYR A 222 -3.69 3.94 0.84
C TYR A 222 -4.47 4.34 -0.42
N LEU A 223 -3.83 5.12 -1.29
CA LEU A 223 -4.43 5.63 -2.52
C LEU A 223 -3.94 4.85 -3.74
N TYR A 224 -4.87 4.32 -4.53
CA TYR A 224 -4.57 3.58 -5.74
C TYR A 224 -5.36 4.09 -6.94
N GLN A 225 -4.69 4.32 -8.07
CA GLN A 225 -5.34 4.74 -9.31
C GLN A 225 -5.49 3.57 -10.27
N LYS A 226 -6.72 3.30 -10.73
CA LYS A 226 -7.01 2.25 -11.71
C LYS A 226 -8.23 2.61 -12.56
N ASP A 227 -8.12 2.41 -13.86
CA ASP A 227 -9.22 2.55 -14.83
C ASP A 227 -9.99 3.87 -14.71
N GLY A 228 -9.26 4.97 -14.45
CA GLY A 228 -9.82 6.33 -14.34
C GLY A 228 -10.57 6.59 -13.03
N TRP A 229 -10.34 5.78 -12.01
CA TRP A 229 -10.79 5.97 -10.64
C TRP A 229 -9.60 6.06 -9.68
N TRP A 230 -9.77 6.88 -8.64
CA TRP A 230 -8.95 6.86 -7.44
C TRP A 230 -9.67 6.06 -6.37
N TYR A 231 -9.00 5.07 -5.82
CA TYR A 231 -9.49 4.24 -4.73
C TYR A 231 -8.81 4.67 -3.45
N LEU A 232 -9.60 4.92 -2.42
CA LEU A 232 -9.13 5.12 -1.06
C LEU A 232 -9.41 3.84 -0.28
N PHE A 233 -8.37 3.05 -0.09
CA PHE A 233 -8.38 1.95 0.87
C PHE A 233 -8.15 2.53 2.26
N ALA A 234 -8.84 2.01 3.25
CA ALA A 234 -8.65 2.38 4.64
C ALA A 234 -8.95 1.21 5.54
N SER A 235 -8.47 1.28 6.77
CA SER A 235 -8.81 0.30 7.79
C SER A 235 -9.91 0.82 8.71
N SER A 236 -10.78 -0.08 9.16
CA SER A 236 -11.84 0.20 10.11
C SER A 236 -11.81 -0.80 11.26
N GLY A 237 -12.16 -0.37 12.45
CA GLY A 237 -12.06 -1.17 13.68
C GLY A 237 -10.82 -0.82 14.48
N HIS A 238 -10.37 -1.74 15.35
CA HIS A 238 -9.19 -1.54 16.19
C HIS A 238 -8.09 -2.53 15.78
N TYR A 239 -6.90 -2.03 15.48
CA TYR A 239 -5.78 -2.80 14.92
C TYR A 239 -5.40 -4.06 15.72
N ASN A 240 -5.75 -4.15 17.00
CA ASN A 240 -5.47 -5.29 17.87
C ASN A 240 -6.75 -6.08 18.23
N GLN A 241 -7.72 -6.11 17.31
CA GLN A 241 -8.99 -6.83 17.49
C GLN A 241 -9.44 -7.50 16.19
N ASN A 242 -10.28 -8.53 16.30
CA ASN A 242 -10.86 -9.23 15.13
C ASN A 242 -11.73 -8.34 14.24
N ASN A 243 -12.20 -7.20 14.75
CA ASN A 243 -13.02 -6.27 13.99
C ASN A 243 -12.22 -5.36 13.04
N TYR A 244 -10.87 -5.39 13.11
CA TYR A 244 -10.03 -4.67 12.15
C TYR A 244 -10.20 -5.26 10.75
N SER A 245 -10.33 -4.41 9.75
CA SER A 245 -10.72 -4.82 8.40
C SER A 245 -10.40 -3.74 7.40
N LEU A 246 -10.15 -4.12 6.13
CA LEU A 246 -10.05 -3.17 5.03
C LEU A 246 -11.45 -2.83 4.50
N VAL A 247 -11.61 -1.57 4.15
CA VAL A 247 -12.75 -0.98 3.45
C VAL A 247 -12.23 -0.20 2.23
N CYS A 248 -13.13 0.17 1.31
CA CYS A 248 -12.73 0.93 0.13
C CYS A 248 -13.82 1.90 -0.30
N GLY A 249 -13.41 3.13 -0.63
CA GLY A 249 -14.21 4.08 -1.39
C GLY A 249 -13.49 4.50 -2.65
N ARG A 250 -14.18 5.14 -3.60
CA ARG A 250 -13.56 5.65 -4.82
C ARG A 250 -14.08 7.02 -5.23
N SER A 251 -13.26 7.73 -6.00
CA SER A 251 -13.57 9.04 -6.59
C SER A 251 -13.03 9.15 -8.00
N LYS A 252 -13.57 10.04 -8.83
CA LYS A 252 -13.01 10.32 -10.18
C LYS A 252 -11.75 11.16 -10.13
N THR A 253 -11.54 11.91 -9.06
CA THR A 253 -10.35 12.72 -8.86
C THR A 253 -9.82 12.51 -7.43
N VAL A 254 -8.52 12.65 -7.25
CA VAL A 254 -7.88 12.50 -5.94
C VAL A 254 -8.38 13.54 -4.92
N ASP A 255 -8.81 14.71 -5.40
CA ASP A 255 -9.38 15.79 -4.60
C ASP A 255 -10.92 15.76 -4.51
N GLY A 256 -11.57 14.73 -5.07
CA GLY A 256 -13.01 14.55 -5.03
C GLY A 256 -13.53 13.94 -3.73
N VAL A 257 -14.82 13.65 -3.73
CA VAL A 257 -15.48 12.92 -2.65
C VAL A 257 -15.35 11.43 -2.89
N PHE A 258 -14.75 10.71 -1.94
CA PHE A 258 -14.69 9.26 -1.99
C PHE A 258 -16.01 8.67 -1.49
N THR A 259 -16.64 7.84 -2.32
CA THR A 259 -17.89 7.15 -1.99
C THR A 259 -17.68 5.66 -1.92
N ASP A 260 -18.40 4.99 -1.03
CA ASP A 260 -18.46 3.54 -0.96
C ASP A 260 -19.23 2.94 -2.15
N ARG A 261 -19.33 1.61 -2.19
CA ARG A 261 -20.07 0.89 -3.24
C ARG A 261 -21.57 1.25 -3.29
N ASN A 262 -22.14 1.67 -2.18
CA ASN A 262 -23.55 2.05 -2.04
C ASN A 262 -23.81 3.52 -2.41
N GLY A 263 -22.75 4.27 -2.76
CA GLY A 263 -22.83 5.69 -3.10
C GLY A 263 -22.79 6.63 -1.89
N ASN A 264 -22.55 6.12 -0.68
CA ASN A 264 -22.43 6.96 0.51
C ASN A 264 -21.03 7.56 0.57
N ALA A 265 -20.91 8.83 0.91
CA ALA A 265 -19.60 9.44 1.16
C ALA A 265 -18.92 8.77 2.38
N MET A 266 -17.61 8.50 2.28
CA MET A 266 -16.85 7.93 3.39
C MET A 266 -16.78 8.85 4.61
N THR A 267 -17.17 10.11 4.48
CA THR A 267 -17.35 11.05 5.60
C THR A 267 -18.68 10.88 6.34
N ASP A 268 -19.65 10.17 5.77
CA ASP A 268 -21.02 10.13 6.29
C ASP A 268 -21.41 8.73 6.78
N ALA A 269 -20.81 7.68 6.23
CA ALA A 269 -21.09 6.28 6.56
C ALA A 269 -19.83 5.43 6.60
N LEU A 270 -19.91 4.26 7.27
CA LEU A 270 -18.89 3.22 7.16
C LEU A 270 -19.07 2.47 5.86
N ALA A 271 -18.03 2.38 5.05
CA ALA A 271 -17.98 1.55 3.87
C ALA A 271 -18.00 0.05 4.25
N ASP A 272 -18.50 -0.78 3.33
CA ASP A 272 -18.52 -2.21 3.52
C ASP A 272 -17.09 -2.79 3.60
N LYS A 273 -16.92 -3.79 4.45
CA LYS A 273 -15.66 -4.51 4.59
C LYS A 273 -15.37 -5.33 3.33
N ILE A 274 -14.17 -5.18 2.78
CA ILE A 274 -13.72 -5.97 1.62
C ILE A 274 -12.75 -7.08 2.02
N LEU A 275 -12.00 -6.91 3.14
CA LEU A 275 -11.14 -7.92 3.74
C LEU A 275 -11.31 -7.86 5.25
N TYR A 276 -11.68 -8.97 5.87
CA TYR A 276 -12.03 -9.05 7.30
C TYR A 276 -11.79 -10.45 7.87
N SER A 277 -11.93 -10.58 9.19
CA SER A 277 -11.92 -11.88 9.88
C SER A 277 -13.18 -12.04 10.73
N ASP A 278 -13.53 -13.31 11.01
CA ASP A 278 -14.53 -13.68 11.99
C ASP A 278 -13.86 -14.23 13.26
N GLU A 279 -14.64 -14.38 14.30
CA GLU A 279 -14.15 -15.00 15.53
C GLU A 279 -13.72 -16.45 15.27
N GLY A 280 -12.51 -16.81 15.69
CA GLY A 280 -11.93 -18.13 15.50
C GLY A 280 -11.16 -18.33 14.19
N ASP A 281 -11.13 -17.35 13.31
CA ASP A 281 -10.27 -17.41 12.11
C ASP A 281 -8.79 -17.53 12.49
N TYR A 282 -8.03 -18.31 11.72
CA TYR A 282 -6.58 -18.45 11.91
C TYR A 282 -5.84 -17.14 11.72
N PHE A 283 -6.15 -16.41 10.63
CA PHE A 283 -5.71 -15.05 10.40
C PHE A 283 -6.81 -14.08 10.84
N TRP A 284 -6.47 -13.11 11.65
CA TRP A 284 -7.45 -12.17 12.19
C TRP A 284 -6.94 -10.72 12.22
N GLY A 285 -7.85 -9.78 12.18
CA GLY A 285 -7.57 -8.36 12.17
C GLY A 285 -6.73 -7.90 10.96
N PRO A 286 -7.11 -8.26 9.70
CA PRO A 286 -6.41 -7.78 8.52
C PRO A 286 -6.65 -6.29 8.33
N GLY A 287 -5.59 -5.53 8.04
CA GLY A 287 -5.71 -4.10 7.80
C GLY A 287 -4.40 -3.41 7.53
N HIS A 288 -4.44 -2.09 7.47
CA HIS A 288 -3.33 -1.20 7.18
C HIS A 288 -2.58 -1.71 5.93
N CYS A 289 -3.23 -1.56 4.78
CA CYS A 289 -2.62 -1.99 3.52
C CYS A 289 -1.54 -1.00 3.09
N GLY A 290 -0.51 -1.57 2.49
CA GLY A 290 0.49 -0.84 1.74
C GLY A 290 0.22 -0.94 0.24
N GLU A 291 1.28 -1.00 -0.55
CA GLU A 291 1.24 -0.88 -1.99
C GLU A 291 0.56 -2.06 -2.69
N ILE A 292 -0.05 -1.73 -3.83
CA ILE A 292 -0.55 -2.69 -4.80
C ILE A 292 0.45 -2.81 -5.95
N PHE A 293 0.88 -4.04 -6.22
CA PHE A 293 1.75 -4.37 -7.34
C PHE A 293 0.97 -5.15 -8.40
N THR A 294 1.09 -4.72 -9.65
CA THR A 294 0.52 -5.44 -10.79
C THR A 294 1.60 -6.33 -11.41
N ASP A 295 1.35 -7.63 -11.49
CA ASP A 295 2.25 -8.60 -12.09
C ASP A 295 2.22 -8.56 -13.64
N ASN A 296 3.12 -9.28 -14.30
CA ASN A 296 3.18 -9.32 -15.76
C ASN A 296 1.98 -9.98 -16.44
N GLN A 297 1.11 -10.61 -15.67
CA GLN A 297 -0.16 -11.18 -16.14
C GLN A 297 -1.35 -10.25 -15.91
N GLY A 298 -1.11 -9.05 -15.36
CA GLY A 298 -2.15 -8.07 -15.03
C GLY A 298 -2.91 -8.38 -13.75
N ASN A 299 -2.36 -9.23 -12.86
CA ASN A 299 -2.95 -9.49 -11.57
C ASN A 299 -2.43 -8.48 -10.55
N ASP A 300 -3.31 -7.90 -9.77
CA ASP A 300 -2.97 -7.00 -8.70
C ASP A 300 -2.81 -7.75 -7.36
N PHE A 301 -1.74 -7.42 -6.64
CA PHE A 301 -1.42 -7.97 -5.33
C PHE A 301 -1.22 -6.83 -4.34
N ILE A 302 -1.81 -6.96 -3.16
CA ILE A 302 -1.76 -5.95 -2.11
C ILE A 302 -1.03 -6.47 -0.89
N PHE A 303 -0.18 -5.62 -0.30
CA PHE A 303 0.42 -5.85 1.00
C PHE A 303 -0.49 -5.31 2.10
N TYR A 304 -0.51 -5.99 3.23
CA TYR A 304 -1.20 -5.57 4.45
C TYR A 304 -0.64 -6.31 5.65
N HIS A 305 -1.00 -5.92 6.86
CA HIS A 305 -0.66 -6.71 8.03
C HIS A 305 -1.84 -7.52 8.55
N CYS A 306 -1.54 -8.61 9.26
CA CYS A 306 -2.52 -9.46 9.90
C CYS A 306 -1.93 -10.15 11.12
N HIS A 307 -2.74 -10.50 12.10
CA HIS A 307 -2.37 -11.39 13.19
C HIS A 307 -2.58 -12.85 12.79
N ASN A 308 -1.98 -13.80 13.53
CA ASN A 308 -2.33 -15.20 13.40
C ASN A 308 -2.50 -15.88 14.77
N SER A 309 -3.32 -16.93 14.81
CA SER A 309 -3.66 -17.64 16.04
C SER A 309 -2.53 -18.56 16.55
N SER A 310 -1.49 -18.82 15.74
CA SER A 310 -0.30 -19.55 16.20
C SER A 310 0.62 -18.72 17.09
N ASN A 311 0.49 -17.39 16.99
CA ASN A 311 1.27 -16.46 17.79
C ASN A 311 0.33 -15.37 18.37
N PRO A 312 -0.48 -15.72 19.36
CA PRO A 312 -1.48 -14.83 19.93
C PRO A 312 -0.85 -13.64 20.69
N GLY A 313 0.48 -13.64 20.86
CA GLY A 313 1.16 -12.61 21.63
C GLY A 313 0.90 -12.71 23.13
N SER A 314 0.92 -11.56 23.77
CA SER A 314 0.58 -11.39 25.20
C SER A 314 -0.58 -10.42 25.37
N ALA A 315 -1.10 -10.29 26.59
CA ALA A 315 -2.18 -9.33 26.90
C ALA A 315 -1.83 -7.87 26.52
N SER A 316 -0.53 -7.53 26.47
CA SER A 316 -0.03 -6.20 26.15
C SER A 316 0.56 -6.07 24.74
N TYR A 317 0.74 -7.17 24.00
CA TYR A 317 1.39 -7.18 22.70
C TYR A 317 0.97 -8.36 21.83
N THR A 318 0.42 -8.09 20.68
CA THR A 318 0.08 -9.09 19.66
C THR A 318 0.79 -8.74 18.35
N PRO A 319 1.70 -9.60 17.87
CA PRO A 319 2.47 -9.30 16.66
C PRO A 319 1.55 -9.30 15.43
N ARG A 320 1.86 -8.41 14.51
CA ARG A 320 1.27 -8.31 13.18
C ARG A 320 2.31 -8.76 12.16
N PHE A 321 1.89 -9.48 11.14
CA PHE A 321 2.78 -10.08 10.15
C PHE A 321 2.48 -9.57 8.76
N LEU A 322 3.52 -9.49 7.92
CA LEU A 322 3.39 -9.04 6.53
C LEU A 322 2.68 -10.09 5.69
N MET A 323 1.59 -9.69 5.08
CA MET A 323 0.77 -10.50 4.18
C MET A 323 0.88 -9.97 2.75
N LEU A 324 0.75 -10.87 1.78
CA LEU A 324 0.59 -10.55 0.37
C LEU A 324 -0.60 -11.34 -0.16
N GLN A 325 -1.53 -10.68 -0.84
CA GLN A 325 -2.72 -11.36 -1.36
C GLN A 325 -3.17 -10.74 -2.67
N ARG A 326 -3.68 -11.58 -3.55
CA ARG A 326 -4.28 -11.13 -4.80
C ARG A 326 -5.58 -10.40 -4.52
N ILE A 327 -5.72 -9.22 -5.10
CA ILE A 327 -6.95 -8.43 -5.14
C ILE A 327 -7.65 -8.64 -6.49
N PHE A 328 -8.94 -8.77 -6.48
CA PHE A 328 -9.77 -8.94 -7.67
C PHE A 328 -10.63 -7.70 -7.89
N TRP A 329 -11.06 -7.50 -9.12
CA TRP A 329 -11.93 -6.40 -9.51
C TRP A 329 -13.18 -6.95 -10.17
N ASP A 330 -14.34 -6.49 -9.76
CA ASP A 330 -15.59 -6.90 -10.37
C ASP A 330 -15.90 -6.10 -11.65
N ASN A 331 -17.02 -6.41 -12.30
CA ASN A 331 -17.40 -5.77 -13.55
C ASN A 331 -17.69 -4.26 -13.42
N ASP A 332 -17.97 -3.78 -12.21
CA ASP A 332 -18.20 -2.38 -11.91
C ASP A 332 -16.92 -1.66 -11.45
N GLY A 333 -15.79 -2.38 -11.43
CA GLY A 333 -14.47 -1.91 -11.04
C GLY A 333 -14.28 -1.79 -9.53
N TRP A 334 -15.04 -2.51 -8.69
CA TRP A 334 -14.82 -2.53 -7.26
C TRP A 334 -13.86 -3.63 -6.83
N PRO A 335 -12.92 -3.32 -5.91
CA PRO A 335 -12.00 -4.32 -5.38
C PRO A 335 -12.73 -5.31 -4.45
N TYR A 336 -12.32 -6.57 -4.51
CA TYR A 336 -12.75 -7.59 -3.59
C TYR A 336 -11.67 -8.66 -3.37
N PHE A 337 -11.78 -9.38 -2.26
CA PHE A 337 -10.95 -10.53 -1.94
C PHE A 337 -11.79 -11.80 -2.00
N LYS A 338 -11.18 -12.90 -2.40
CA LYS A 338 -11.86 -14.18 -2.45
C LYS A 338 -12.40 -14.54 -1.06
N ASN A 339 -13.70 -14.70 -0.94
CA ASN A 339 -14.44 -14.92 0.31
C ASN A 339 -14.28 -13.77 1.35
N GLY A 340 -13.70 -12.61 1.00
CA GLY A 340 -13.47 -11.50 1.93
C GLY A 340 -12.46 -11.79 3.04
N LYS A 341 -11.65 -12.85 2.94
CA LYS A 341 -10.78 -13.35 4.01
C LYS A 341 -9.29 -13.34 3.62
N PRO A 342 -8.39 -13.18 4.61
CA PRO A 342 -6.99 -13.50 4.44
C PRO A 342 -6.81 -14.97 4.02
N VAL A 343 -5.87 -15.23 3.09
CA VAL A 343 -5.62 -16.59 2.59
C VAL A 343 -4.26 -17.11 3.08
N TYR A 344 -4.20 -18.40 3.40
CA TYR A 344 -2.96 -19.06 3.78
C TYR A 344 -2.08 -19.36 2.56
N LYS A 345 -2.68 -19.71 1.42
CA LYS A 345 -1.98 -20.05 0.18
C LYS A 345 -2.50 -19.21 -0.97
N GLU A 346 -1.57 -18.62 -1.73
CA GLU A 346 -1.88 -17.79 -2.89
C GLU A 346 -0.96 -18.14 -4.07
N THR A 347 -1.37 -17.78 -5.28
CA THR A 347 -0.56 -17.86 -6.48
C THR A 347 0.54 -16.82 -6.45
N LYS A 348 1.79 -17.22 -6.74
CA LYS A 348 2.93 -16.30 -6.75
C LYS A 348 2.80 -15.27 -7.88
N PRO A 349 3.10 -13.97 -7.63
CA PRO A 349 3.19 -12.96 -8.68
C PRO A 349 4.21 -13.36 -9.76
N VAL A 350 3.89 -13.09 -11.02
CA VAL A 350 4.80 -13.29 -12.14
C VAL A 350 5.50 -11.97 -12.44
N LEU A 351 6.69 -11.78 -11.89
CA LEU A 351 7.49 -10.56 -12.06
C LEU A 351 8.40 -10.66 -13.28
N LYS A 352 9.01 -9.53 -13.67
CA LYS A 352 9.92 -9.42 -14.84
C LYS A 352 11.20 -10.23 -14.65
#